data_3777bd2f7747872f2f8c4a5f1fa5dbc1
#
_entry.id   3777bd2f7747872f2f8c4a5f1fa5dbc1
#
_cell.length_a   1.000
_cell.length_b   1.000
_cell.length_c   1.000
_cell.angle_alpha   90.00
_cell.angle_beta   90.00
_cell.angle_gamma   90.00
#
_symmetry.space_group_name_H-M   'P 1'
#
loop_
_entity.id
_entity.type
_entity.pdbx_description
1 polymer ?
#
loop_
_entity_poly.entity_id
_entity_poly.type
_entity_poly.pdbx_seq_one_letter_code
_entity_poly.pdbx_strand_id
1 'polypeptide(L)'
;MTLIRRSFFLLLAICLGCAAQSVSPDLAQKIERQVRSYYKVPPELKVLVGPSSPSPDFPNYDSVTVTVDSGEKKQDLKFVISKDHSSMMRLVKFDLSKDPYADIMSKINLNGRPTRGAKASKVVVVNFDDFECPFCSRMHQELFPEILKEYGDRVTFIYKDYPLMEIHPWAMHAAVDANCLAAQDNGAYWDFADYIHANQHEVGNEKTPEARLDALDRLTMLQGQKHSVDTVKLQSCIKAQDDSAVKASMKEAEAVGVEATPTLFINGEEIPGGAVPPGALRAALDRALKEANLPVPDHGAASNAPASR
;
A
#
# COMPACT_ATOMS: atom_id res chain seq x y z
N MET A 1 -36.95 -4.92 -80.15
CA MET A 1 -37.06 -5.90 -79.03
C MET A 1 -35.63 -6.29 -78.62
N THR A 2 -35.09 -5.67 -77.61
CA THR A 2 -33.69 -5.85 -77.18
C THR A 2 -33.74 -6.43 -75.79
N LEU A 3 -33.28 -7.69 -75.59
CA LEU A 3 -33.16 -8.35 -74.29
C LEU A 3 -31.87 -7.84 -73.55
N ILE A 4 -32.06 -7.24 -72.42
CA ILE A 4 -30.96 -6.86 -71.54
C ILE A 4 -30.72 -8.05 -70.57
N ARG A 5 -29.54 -8.69 -70.69
CA ARG A 5 -29.07 -9.78 -69.87
C ARG A 5 -28.37 -9.17 -68.65
N ARG A 6 -29.04 -9.18 -67.49
CA ARG A 6 -28.43 -8.75 -66.19
C ARG A 6 -27.59 -9.93 -65.66
N SER A 7 -26.26 -9.76 -65.70
CA SER A 7 -25.31 -10.62 -64.98
C SER A 7 -25.28 -10.24 -63.49
N PHE A 8 -25.69 -11.13 -62.64
CA PHE A 8 -25.62 -10.98 -61.20
C PHE A 8 -24.24 -11.47 -60.73
N PHE A 9 -23.30 -10.53 -60.44
CA PHE A 9 -22.04 -10.89 -59.78
C PHE A 9 -22.29 -11.11 -58.29
N LEU A 10 -22.23 -12.37 -57.85
CA LEU A 10 -22.27 -12.74 -56.44
C LEU A 10 -20.89 -12.47 -55.85
N LEU A 11 -20.72 -11.34 -55.12
CA LEU A 11 -19.51 -11.06 -54.33
C LEU A 11 -19.55 -11.98 -53.09
N LEU A 12 -18.77 -13.05 -53.15
CA LEU A 12 -18.53 -13.92 -51.99
C LEU A 12 -17.56 -13.18 -51.04
N ALA A 13 -18.09 -12.49 -50.03
CA ALA A 13 -17.31 -11.93 -48.96
C ALA A 13 -16.74 -13.08 -48.10
N ILE A 14 -15.50 -13.44 -48.33
CA ILE A 14 -14.76 -14.36 -47.44
C ILE A 14 -14.45 -13.60 -46.17
N CYS A 15 -15.30 -13.73 -45.14
CA CYS A 15 -14.95 -13.36 -43.80
C CYS A 15 -13.82 -14.28 -43.31
N LEU A 16 -12.58 -13.81 -43.37
CA LEU A 16 -11.48 -14.42 -42.60
C LEU A 16 -11.74 -14.14 -41.10
N GLY A 17 -12.66 -14.89 -40.52
CA GLY A 17 -12.80 -14.95 -39.08
C GLY A 17 -11.56 -15.64 -38.52
N CYS A 18 -10.81 -14.98 -37.64
CA CYS A 18 -9.79 -15.62 -36.81
C CYS A 18 -10.46 -16.75 -36.01
N ALA A 19 -10.45 -17.96 -36.55
CA ALA A 19 -10.99 -19.13 -35.86
C ALA A 19 -10.07 -19.49 -34.72
N ALA A 20 -10.54 -19.40 -33.48
CA ALA A 20 -9.84 -19.94 -32.33
C ALA A 20 -9.70 -21.46 -32.52
N GLN A 21 -8.48 -21.98 -32.48
CA GLN A 21 -8.22 -23.41 -32.66
C GLN A 21 -8.09 -24.08 -31.27
N SER A 22 -8.67 -25.28 -31.16
CA SER A 22 -8.45 -26.09 -29.97
C SER A 22 -6.98 -26.46 -29.84
N VAL A 23 -6.39 -26.24 -28.65
CA VAL A 23 -5.02 -26.65 -28.36
C VAL A 23 -4.97 -28.19 -28.34
N SER A 24 -3.93 -28.78 -28.96
CA SER A 24 -3.78 -30.23 -28.95
C SER A 24 -3.65 -30.77 -27.50
N PRO A 25 -4.12 -31.98 -27.20
CA PRO A 25 -4.06 -32.56 -25.86
C PRO A 25 -2.64 -32.59 -25.28
N ASP A 26 -1.63 -32.92 -26.09
CA ASP A 26 -0.21 -32.94 -25.69
C ASP A 26 0.28 -31.54 -25.32
N LEU A 27 -0.04 -30.53 -26.10
CA LEU A 27 0.33 -29.14 -25.80
C LEU A 27 -0.42 -28.61 -24.55
N ALA A 28 -1.69 -28.94 -24.41
CA ALA A 28 -2.48 -28.55 -23.22
C ALA A 28 -1.87 -29.16 -21.95
N GLN A 29 -1.44 -30.42 -21.98
CA GLN A 29 -0.78 -31.06 -20.84
C GLN A 29 0.56 -30.41 -20.52
N LYS A 30 1.35 -30.03 -21.54
CA LYS A 30 2.62 -29.31 -21.30
C LYS A 30 2.37 -27.94 -20.65
N ILE A 31 1.39 -27.18 -21.14
CA ILE A 31 0.98 -25.89 -20.59
C ILE A 31 0.54 -26.06 -19.14
N GLU A 32 -0.37 -26.99 -18.87
CA GLU A 32 -0.86 -27.27 -17.53
C GLU A 32 0.29 -27.56 -16.57
N ARG A 33 1.23 -28.43 -16.96
CA ARG A 33 2.39 -28.78 -16.15
C ARG A 33 3.25 -27.57 -15.81
N GLN A 34 3.50 -26.67 -16.77
CA GLN A 34 4.25 -25.45 -16.55
C GLN A 34 3.53 -24.49 -15.59
N VAL A 35 2.23 -24.30 -15.79
CA VAL A 35 1.39 -23.46 -14.92
C VAL A 35 1.38 -24.00 -13.49
N ARG A 36 1.15 -25.30 -13.31
CA ARG A 36 1.19 -25.93 -11.98
C ARG A 36 2.54 -25.77 -11.30
N SER A 37 3.63 -25.97 -12.04
CA SER A 37 4.99 -25.85 -11.50
C SER A 37 5.33 -24.43 -11.08
N TYR A 38 5.07 -23.46 -11.94
CA TYR A 38 5.43 -22.06 -11.70
C TYR A 38 4.59 -21.40 -10.61
N TYR A 39 3.25 -21.59 -10.65
CA TYR A 39 2.33 -20.99 -9.70
C TYR A 39 2.06 -21.85 -8.45
N LYS A 40 2.74 -23.01 -8.33
CA LYS A 40 2.53 -23.96 -7.21
C LYS A 40 1.05 -24.35 -7.05
N VAL A 41 0.34 -24.52 -8.19
CA VAL A 41 -1.09 -24.83 -8.16
C VAL A 41 -1.33 -26.19 -7.49
N PRO A 42 -2.11 -26.24 -6.40
CA PRO A 42 -2.44 -27.49 -5.72
C PRO A 42 -3.09 -28.51 -6.65
N PRO A 43 -2.87 -29.83 -6.44
CA PRO A 43 -3.36 -30.86 -7.34
C PRO A 43 -4.90 -30.94 -7.41
N GLU A 44 -5.61 -30.53 -6.37
CA GLU A 44 -7.06 -30.49 -6.28
C GLU A 44 -7.71 -29.42 -7.15
N LEU A 45 -6.98 -28.36 -7.51
CA LEU A 45 -7.49 -27.30 -8.36
C LEU A 45 -7.44 -27.72 -9.84
N LYS A 46 -8.46 -27.34 -10.60
CA LYS A 46 -8.51 -27.60 -12.03
C LYS A 46 -7.73 -26.53 -12.79
N VAL A 47 -6.94 -26.96 -13.76
CA VAL A 47 -6.26 -26.06 -14.71
C VAL A 47 -6.83 -26.37 -16.10
N LEU A 48 -7.51 -25.40 -16.67
CA LEU A 48 -8.18 -25.54 -17.95
C LEU A 48 -7.43 -24.69 -18.98
N VAL A 49 -6.97 -25.33 -20.06
CA VAL A 49 -6.30 -24.65 -21.17
C VAL A 49 -7.36 -24.34 -22.23
N GLY A 50 -7.60 -23.06 -22.47
CA GLY A 50 -8.54 -22.59 -23.48
C GLY A 50 -8.02 -22.74 -24.91
N PRO A 51 -8.83 -22.38 -25.92
CA PRO A 51 -8.40 -22.38 -27.31
C PRO A 51 -7.32 -21.34 -27.55
N SER A 52 -6.48 -21.58 -28.56
CA SER A 52 -5.47 -20.62 -29.01
C SER A 52 -5.99 -19.83 -30.21
N SER A 53 -5.51 -18.59 -30.34
CA SER A 53 -5.75 -17.72 -31.50
C SER A 53 -4.49 -16.92 -31.82
N PRO A 54 -4.27 -16.50 -33.07
CA PRO A 54 -3.14 -15.65 -33.40
C PRO A 54 -3.06 -14.44 -32.49
N SER A 55 -1.87 -14.17 -31.94
CA SER A 55 -1.68 -13.00 -31.09
C SER A 55 -1.69 -11.72 -31.92
N PRO A 56 -2.54 -10.73 -31.58
CA PRO A 56 -2.56 -9.47 -32.32
C PRO A 56 -1.28 -8.66 -32.17
N ASP A 57 -0.62 -8.79 -31.03
CA ASP A 57 0.58 -8.00 -30.68
C ASP A 57 1.90 -8.72 -31.05
N PHE A 58 1.85 -10.04 -31.28
CA PHE A 58 3.04 -10.89 -31.51
C PHE A 58 2.79 -11.88 -32.67
N PRO A 59 3.14 -11.53 -33.92
CA PRO A 59 2.80 -12.34 -35.12
C PRO A 59 3.29 -13.80 -35.10
N ASN A 60 4.41 -14.07 -34.39
CA ASN A 60 5.00 -15.41 -34.27
C ASN A 60 4.47 -16.21 -33.07
N TYR A 61 3.40 -15.72 -32.40
CA TYR A 61 2.80 -16.35 -31.23
C TYR A 61 1.30 -16.49 -31.38
N ASP A 62 0.76 -17.46 -30.67
CA ASP A 62 -0.69 -17.62 -30.43
C ASP A 62 -1.02 -17.25 -28.99
N SER A 63 -2.10 -16.49 -28.79
CA SER A 63 -2.65 -16.20 -27.47
C SER A 63 -3.46 -17.38 -26.95
N VAL A 64 -3.29 -17.72 -25.67
CA VAL A 64 -4.07 -18.75 -24.97
C VAL A 64 -4.42 -18.25 -23.56
N THR A 65 -5.62 -18.57 -23.10
CA THR A 65 -6.04 -18.33 -21.72
C THR A 65 -6.03 -19.64 -20.95
N VAL A 66 -5.38 -19.64 -19.81
CA VAL A 66 -5.39 -20.78 -18.89
C VAL A 66 -6.17 -20.37 -17.63
N THR A 67 -7.23 -21.11 -17.31
CA THR A 67 -8.08 -20.84 -16.14
C THR A 67 -7.70 -21.80 -15.02
N VAL A 68 -7.35 -21.25 -13.86
CA VAL A 68 -7.22 -22.00 -12.61
C VAL A 68 -8.55 -21.88 -11.87
N ASP A 69 -9.21 -23.02 -11.62
CA ASP A 69 -10.56 -23.11 -11.07
C ASP A 69 -10.54 -23.85 -9.71
N SER A 70 -10.92 -23.15 -8.64
CA SER A 70 -11.07 -23.71 -7.29
C SER A 70 -12.50 -24.13 -6.97
N GLY A 71 -13.42 -24.03 -7.93
CA GLY A 71 -14.85 -24.24 -7.71
C GLY A 71 -15.58 -22.99 -7.22
N GLU A 72 -14.99 -22.23 -6.31
CA GLU A 72 -15.54 -20.95 -5.81
C GLU A 72 -15.04 -19.74 -6.59
N LYS A 73 -13.79 -19.77 -7.05
CA LYS A 73 -13.16 -18.69 -7.80
C LYS A 73 -12.45 -19.22 -9.03
N LYS A 74 -12.53 -18.46 -10.12
CA LYS A 74 -11.79 -18.73 -11.36
C LYS A 74 -10.80 -17.59 -11.60
N GLN A 75 -9.56 -17.98 -11.90
CA GLN A 75 -8.51 -17.04 -12.24
C GLN A 75 -8.01 -17.32 -13.65
N ASP A 76 -8.17 -16.34 -14.54
CA ASP A 76 -7.70 -16.40 -15.91
C ASP A 76 -6.28 -15.84 -16.03
N LEU A 77 -5.39 -16.66 -16.58
CA LEU A 77 -4.00 -16.31 -16.84
C LEU A 77 -3.81 -16.25 -18.37
N LYS A 78 -3.41 -15.09 -18.88
CA LYS A 78 -3.17 -14.90 -20.32
C LYS A 78 -1.71 -15.19 -20.65
N PHE A 79 -1.50 -16.05 -21.64
CA PHE A 79 -0.18 -16.41 -22.16
C PHE A 79 -0.14 -16.24 -23.68
N VAL A 80 1.08 -16.16 -24.21
CA VAL A 80 1.35 -16.37 -25.64
C VAL A 80 2.29 -17.55 -25.78
N ILE A 81 2.08 -18.35 -26.81
CA ILE A 81 2.83 -19.57 -27.15
C ILE A 81 3.48 -19.36 -28.50
N SER A 82 4.77 -19.68 -28.64
CA SER A 82 5.42 -19.65 -29.95
C SER A 82 4.80 -20.62 -30.93
N LYS A 83 4.80 -20.29 -32.24
CA LYS A 83 4.24 -21.13 -33.31
C LYS A 83 4.84 -22.53 -33.38
N ASP A 84 6.09 -22.68 -32.97
CA ASP A 84 6.78 -23.98 -32.87
C ASP A 84 6.50 -24.72 -31.55
N HIS A 85 5.70 -24.15 -30.66
CA HIS A 85 5.32 -24.67 -29.34
C HIS A 85 6.51 -24.93 -28.39
N SER A 86 7.64 -24.26 -28.65
CA SER A 86 8.86 -24.42 -27.83
C SER A 86 8.89 -23.52 -26.62
N SER A 87 8.13 -22.41 -26.62
CA SER A 87 8.13 -21.42 -25.56
C SER A 87 6.76 -20.88 -25.24
N MET A 88 6.55 -20.53 -23.98
CA MET A 88 5.36 -19.87 -23.46
C MET A 88 5.75 -18.67 -22.61
N MET A 89 5.12 -17.53 -22.82
CA MET A 89 5.35 -16.30 -22.05
C MET A 89 4.05 -15.79 -21.46
N ARG A 90 4.12 -15.25 -20.25
CA ARG A 90 3.01 -14.49 -19.64
C ARG A 90 3.17 -13.01 -19.97
N LEU A 91 2.12 -12.40 -20.48
CA LEU A 91 2.08 -10.97 -20.73
C LEU A 91 1.34 -10.27 -19.60
N VAL A 92 1.96 -9.26 -19.01
CA VAL A 92 1.32 -8.33 -18.09
C VAL A 92 1.31 -6.96 -18.78
N LYS A 93 0.13 -6.41 -18.99
CA LYS A 93 -0.04 -5.07 -19.59
C LYS A 93 -0.15 -4.06 -18.47
N PHE A 94 0.76 -3.10 -18.44
CA PHE A 94 0.70 -1.93 -17.58
C PHE A 94 0.18 -0.73 -18.36
N ASP A 95 -0.72 0.02 -17.76
CA ASP A 95 -1.18 1.30 -18.31
C ASP A 95 -0.24 2.41 -17.79
N LEU A 96 0.73 2.79 -18.61
CA LEU A 96 1.72 3.80 -18.25
C LEU A 96 1.15 5.22 -18.13
N SER A 97 -0.12 5.44 -18.50
CA SER A 97 -0.80 6.72 -18.31
C SER A 97 -1.35 6.89 -16.88
N LYS A 98 -1.37 5.84 -16.08
CA LYS A 98 -1.87 5.83 -14.71
C LYS A 98 -0.73 5.74 -13.72
N ASP A 99 -0.86 6.49 -12.64
CA ASP A 99 -0.02 6.30 -11.46
C ASP A 99 -0.36 4.95 -10.82
N PRO A 100 0.61 4.00 -10.69
CA PRO A 100 0.37 2.67 -10.12
C PRO A 100 -0.04 2.72 -8.63
N TYR A 101 0.25 3.81 -7.94
CA TYR A 101 0.00 3.98 -6.52
C TYR A 101 -1.25 4.79 -6.19
N ALA A 102 -1.90 5.39 -7.20
CA ALA A 102 -3.10 6.21 -7.00
C ALA A 102 -4.24 5.43 -6.33
N ASP A 103 -4.41 4.15 -6.65
CA ASP A 103 -5.43 3.28 -6.04
C ASP A 103 -5.16 3.06 -4.54
N ILE A 104 -3.90 2.95 -4.12
CA ILE A 104 -3.51 2.81 -2.71
C ILE A 104 -3.84 4.11 -1.96
N MET A 105 -3.37 5.26 -2.46
CA MET A 105 -3.66 6.55 -1.83
C MET A 105 -5.15 6.86 -1.74
N SER A 106 -5.95 6.43 -2.72
CA SER A 106 -7.40 6.65 -2.71
C SER A 106 -8.14 5.90 -1.60
N LYS A 107 -7.54 4.84 -1.05
CA LYS A 107 -8.09 4.04 0.06
C LYS A 107 -7.72 4.57 1.43
N ILE A 108 -6.79 5.52 1.51
CA ILE A 108 -6.32 6.10 2.77
C ILE A 108 -6.94 7.49 2.93
N ASN A 109 -7.81 7.65 3.93
CA ASN A 109 -8.39 8.96 4.25
C ASN A 109 -7.41 9.77 5.10
N LEU A 110 -6.90 10.86 4.54
CA LEU A 110 -5.98 11.78 5.21
C LEU A 110 -6.67 13.01 5.79
N ASN A 111 -7.98 13.18 5.56
CA ASN A 111 -8.72 14.35 6.01
C ASN A 111 -8.73 14.45 7.53
N GLY A 112 -8.41 15.64 8.04
CA GLY A 112 -8.42 15.92 9.47
C GLY A 112 -7.30 15.26 10.27
N ARG A 113 -6.38 14.52 9.62
CA ARG A 113 -5.24 13.94 10.32
C ARG A 113 -4.19 15.01 10.65
N PRO A 114 -3.53 14.93 11.82
CA PRO A 114 -2.43 15.81 12.16
C PRO A 114 -1.29 15.67 11.16
N THR A 115 -0.71 16.81 10.77
CA THR A 115 0.40 16.87 9.83
C THR A 115 1.64 17.46 10.46
N ARG A 116 2.81 16.94 10.07
CA ARG A 116 4.12 17.50 10.41
C ARG A 116 4.91 17.74 9.13
N GLY A 117 5.79 18.72 9.13
CA GLY A 117 6.53 19.13 7.93
C GLY A 117 5.75 20.14 7.09
N ALA A 118 5.84 20.06 5.76
CA ALA A 118 5.14 20.96 4.86
C ALA A 118 3.62 20.78 4.97
N LYS A 119 2.87 21.88 5.07
CA LYS A 119 1.40 21.83 5.28
C LYS A 119 0.62 21.25 4.10
N ALA A 120 1.15 21.38 2.89
CA ALA A 120 0.52 20.92 1.65
C ALA A 120 1.61 20.61 0.62
N SER A 121 2.26 19.47 0.74
CA SER A 121 3.22 19.00 -0.25
C SER A 121 2.57 18.05 -1.26
N LYS A 122 3.18 17.98 -2.46
CA LYS A 122 2.91 16.92 -3.43
C LYS A 122 3.54 15.58 -3.01
N VAL A 123 4.43 15.59 -2.01
CA VAL A 123 5.02 14.38 -1.45
C VAL A 123 4.51 14.20 -0.03
N VAL A 124 3.76 13.12 0.16
CA VAL A 124 3.11 12.78 1.42
C VAL A 124 3.64 11.44 1.91
N VAL A 125 4.15 11.43 3.13
CA VAL A 125 4.50 10.21 3.87
C VAL A 125 3.37 9.87 4.81
N VAL A 126 2.81 8.68 4.65
CA VAL A 126 1.83 8.11 5.57
C VAL A 126 2.51 7.02 6.36
N ASN A 127 2.53 7.13 7.67
CA ASN A 127 3.02 6.10 8.58
C ASN A 127 1.84 5.47 9.33
N PHE A 128 1.61 4.18 9.13
CA PHE A 128 0.73 3.41 10.00
C PHE A 128 1.51 3.04 11.25
N ASP A 129 1.06 3.56 12.37
CA ASP A 129 1.76 3.64 13.62
C ASP A 129 1.01 2.99 14.77
N ASP A 130 1.78 2.53 15.75
CA ASP A 130 1.29 1.97 17.02
C ASP A 130 2.12 2.55 18.17
N PHE A 131 1.47 3.29 19.07
CA PHE A 131 2.13 3.98 20.17
C PHE A 131 2.82 3.04 21.20
N GLU A 132 2.46 1.77 21.22
CA GLU A 132 3.09 0.76 22.10
C GLU A 132 4.18 -0.03 21.38
N CYS A 133 4.23 0.01 20.03
CA CYS A 133 5.19 -0.75 19.25
C CYS A 133 6.63 -0.22 19.44
N PRO A 134 7.60 -1.08 19.87
CA PRO A 134 8.99 -0.65 20.06
C PRO A 134 9.70 -0.29 18.75
N PHE A 135 9.28 -0.87 17.62
CA PHE A 135 9.83 -0.54 16.31
C PHE A 135 9.32 0.83 15.82
N CYS A 136 8.06 1.20 16.13
CA CYS A 136 7.53 2.55 15.91
C CYS A 136 8.29 3.57 16.74
N SER A 137 8.49 3.29 18.04
CA SER A 137 9.28 4.14 18.93
C SER A 137 10.69 4.39 18.38
N ARG A 138 11.39 3.33 17.97
CA ARG A 138 12.73 3.46 17.38
C ARG A 138 12.73 4.32 16.14
N MET A 139 11.83 4.05 15.20
CA MET A 139 11.72 4.82 13.96
C MET A 139 11.42 6.29 14.25
N HIS A 140 10.51 6.55 15.18
CA HIS A 140 10.13 7.90 15.57
C HIS A 140 11.30 8.69 16.17
N GLN A 141 12.09 8.06 17.05
CA GLN A 141 13.19 8.72 17.75
C GLN A 141 14.48 8.84 16.93
N GLU A 142 14.83 7.79 16.17
CA GLU A 142 16.11 7.73 15.47
C GLU A 142 16.03 8.32 14.05
N LEU A 143 14.92 8.09 13.35
CA LEU A 143 14.81 8.41 11.95
C LEU A 143 14.11 9.73 11.69
N PHE A 144 12.97 9.97 12.33
CA PHE A 144 12.16 11.15 12.00
C PHE A 144 12.80 12.49 12.33
N PRO A 145 13.53 12.69 13.43
CA PRO A 145 14.17 13.99 13.70
C PRO A 145 15.11 14.44 12.59
N GLU A 146 15.92 13.51 12.04
CA GLU A 146 16.83 13.80 10.93
C GLU A 146 16.07 14.02 9.62
N ILE A 147 15.12 13.16 9.32
CA ILE A 147 14.29 13.27 8.10
C ILE A 147 13.45 14.54 8.11
N LEU A 148 12.87 14.92 9.25
CA LEU A 148 12.13 16.17 9.37
C LEU A 148 13.04 17.40 9.18
N LYS A 149 14.28 17.35 9.66
CA LYS A 149 15.25 18.43 9.46
C LYS A 149 15.64 18.58 7.99
N GLU A 150 15.77 17.46 7.27
CA GLU A 150 16.21 17.44 5.87
C GLU A 150 15.07 17.72 4.89
N TYR A 151 13.85 17.22 5.17
CA TYR A 151 12.73 17.19 4.24
C TYR A 151 11.49 17.96 4.69
N GLY A 152 11.46 18.43 5.95
CA GLY A 152 10.24 18.99 6.55
C GLY A 152 9.68 20.24 5.90
N ASP A 153 10.44 20.94 5.05
CA ASP A 153 9.96 22.06 4.24
C ASP A 153 9.33 21.63 2.90
N ARG A 154 9.47 20.34 2.51
CA ARG A 154 9.10 19.78 1.19
C ARG A 154 8.14 18.62 1.25
N VAL A 155 8.07 17.93 2.37
CA VAL A 155 7.32 16.68 2.56
C VAL A 155 6.31 16.84 3.68
N THR A 156 5.09 16.34 3.48
CA THR A 156 4.06 16.25 4.52
C THR A 156 4.12 14.88 5.16
N PHE A 157 4.23 14.82 6.49
CA PHE A 157 4.20 13.58 7.28
C PHE A 157 2.87 13.47 7.99
N ILE A 158 2.25 12.28 7.94
CA ILE A 158 0.95 11.98 8.53
C ILE A 158 1.04 10.62 9.22
N TYR A 159 0.57 10.55 10.46
CA TYR A 159 0.38 9.28 11.16
C TYR A 159 -1.05 8.79 11.03
N LYS A 160 -1.17 7.50 10.80
CA LYS A 160 -2.43 6.74 10.80
C LYS A 160 -2.36 5.68 11.88
N ASP A 161 -3.46 5.49 12.57
CA ASP A 161 -3.53 4.56 13.70
C ASP A 161 -3.65 3.12 13.21
N TYR A 162 -2.77 2.24 13.69
CA TYR A 162 -2.85 0.80 13.48
C TYR A 162 -2.38 0.03 14.73
N PRO A 163 -3.12 0.12 15.86
CA PRO A 163 -2.78 -0.56 17.10
C PRO A 163 -2.89 -2.08 16.95
N LEU A 164 -1.83 -2.81 17.31
CA LEU A 164 -1.76 -4.27 17.29
C LEU A 164 -2.27 -4.83 18.63
N MET A 165 -3.55 -4.71 18.89
CA MET A 165 -4.19 -4.95 20.20
C MET A 165 -3.94 -6.35 20.79
N GLU A 166 -3.63 -7.35 19.97
CA GLU A 166 -3.35 -8.71 20.43
C GLU A 166 -2.03 -8.81 21.21
N ILE A 167 -1.08 -7.92 20.92
CA ILE A 167 0.26 -7.90 21.53
C ILE A 167 0.59 -6.58 22.24
N HIS A 168 -0.19 -5.53 21.98
CA HIS A 168 0.00 -4.19 22.52
C HIS A 168 -1.27 -3.73 23.25
N PRO A 169 -1.42 -4.08 24.54
CA PRO A 169 -2.69 -3.95 25.27
C PRO A 169 -3.16 -2.52 25.52
N TRP A 170 -2.28 -1.52 25.50
CA TRP A 170 -2.69 -0.11 25.68
C TRP A 170 -2.65 0.74 24.40
N ALA A 171 -2.23 0.14 23.28
CA ALA A 171 -2.07 0.86 22.01
C ALA A 171 -3.38 1.50 21.51
N MET A 172 -4.53 0.80 21.63
CA MET A 172 -5.83 1.33 21.24
C MET A 172 -6.20 2.57 22.06
N HIS A 173 -6.03 2.51 23.36
CA HIS A 173 -6.32 3.62 24.27
C HIS A 173 -5.46 4.85 23.93
N ALA A 174 -4.14 4.64 23.73
CA ALA A 174 -3.24 5.71 23.35
C ALA A 174 -3.60 6.35 22.00
N ALA A 175 -4.06 5.54 21.02
CA ALA A 175 -4.50 6.05 19.72
C ALA A 175 -5.78 6.89 19.84
N VAL A 176 -6.75 6.49 20.68
CA VAL A 176 -7.95 7.28 20.94
C VAL A 176 -7.58 8.59 21.62
N ASP A 177 -6.74 8.55 22.64
CA ASP A 177 -6.28 9.73 23.37
C ASP A 177 -5.54 10.72 22.44
N ALA A 178 -4.64 10.23 21.59
CA ALA A 178 -3.98 11.05 20.58
C ALA A 178 -4.98 11.71 19.64
N ASN A 179 -6.01 10.98 19.20
CA ASN A 179 -7.06 11.53 18.36
C ASN A 179 -7.91 12.57 19.08
N CYS A 180 -8.11 12.47 20.40
CA CYS A 180 -8.77 13.50 21.21
C CYS A 180 -7.98 14.82 21.22
N LEU A 181 -6.63 14.75 21.25
CA LEU A 181 -5.78 15.91 21.10
C LEU A 181 -5.83 16.46 19.67
N ALA A 182 -5.70 15.59 18.67
CA ALA A 182 -5.74 15.95 17.27
C ALA A 182 -7.01 16.72 16.86
N ALA A 183 -8.12 16.37 17.45
CA ALA A 183 -9.41 17.03 17.22
C ALA A 183 -9.42 18.51 17.63
N GLN A 184 -8.47 18.94 18.47
CA GLN A 184 -8.40 20.30 18.97
C GLN A 184 -7.13 21.03 18.53
N ASP A 185 -5.96 20.36 18.54
CA ASP A 185 -4.68 20.99 18.23
C ASP A 185 -3.68 20.00 17.61
N ASN A 186 -3.11 20.38 16.47
CA ASN A 186 -2.12 19.59 15.76
C ASN A 186 -0.81 19.43 16.56
N GLY A 187 -0.39 20.49 17.26
CA GLY A 187 0.84 20.48 18.06
C GLY A 187 0.70 19.57 19.28
N ALA A 188 -0.45 19.60 19.94
CA ALA A 188 -0.74 18.74 21.09
C ALA A 188 -0.65 17.25 20.71
N TYR A 189 -1.18 16.88 19.53
CA TYR A 189 -1.04 15.53 19.01
C TYR A 189 0.44 15.14 18.84
N TRP A 190 1.23 15.99 18.18
CA TRP A 190 2.63 15.67 17.90
C TRP A 190 3.49 15.67 19.15
N ASP A 191 3.25 16.55 20.11
CA ASP A 191 3.96 16.53 21.41
C ASP A 191 3.61 15.27 22.21
N PHE A 192 2.35 14.79 22.12
CA PHE A 192 1.97 13.50 22.69
C PHE A 192 2.71 12.36 21.99
N ALA A 193 2.72 12.32 20.65
CA ALA A 193 3.40 11.30 19.87
C ALA A 193 4.90 11.25 20.16
N ASP A 194 5.55 12.42 20.19
CA ASP A 194 6.99 12.54 20.52
C ASP A 194 7.27 12.01 21.92
N TYR A 195 6.43 12.38 22.90
CA TYR A 195 6.63 11.98 24.28
C TYR A 195 6.42 10.48 24.47
N ILE A 196 5.31 9.94 23.98
CA ILE A 196 4.95 8.53 24.21
C ILE A 196 5.97 7.59 23.55
N HIS A 197 6.39 7.88 22.30
CA HIS A 197 7.43 7.08 21.64
C HIS A 197 8.79 7.16 22.34
N ALA A 198 9.12 8.27 22.99
CA ALA A 198 10.35 8.38 23.77
C ALA A 198 10.27 7.68 25.13
N ASN A 199 9.05 7.52 25.69
CA ASN A 199 8.85 7.13 27.08
C ASN A 199 7.83 5.97 27.25
N GLN A 200 7.71 5.06 26.27
CA GLN A 200 6.80 3.90 26.33
C GLN A 200 6.91 3.13 27.67
N HIS A 201 8.12 3.08 28.25
CA HIS A 201 8.39 2.39 29.50
C HIS A 201 7.66 3.01 30.72
N GLU A 202 7.34 4.31 30.70
CA GLU A 202 6.59 4.96 31.79
C GLU A 202 5.18 4.38 31.92
N VAL A 203 4.54 4.10 30.78
CA VAL A 203 3.24 3.42 30.74
C VAL A 203 3.41 1.92 30.97
N GLY A 204 4.38 1.29 30.27
CA GLY A 204 4.60 -0.16 30.34
C GLY A 204 4.97 -0.67 31.73
N ASN A 205 5.66 0.14 32.57
CA ASN A 205 6.08 -0.24 33.91
C ASN A 205 4.98 -0.11 34.96
N GLU A 206 3.83 0.48 34.63
CA GLU A 206 2.71 0.53 35.56
C GLU A 206 2.21 -0.88 35.89
N LYS A 207 1.87 -1.09 37.18
CA LYS A 207 1.67 -2.43 37.74
C LYS A 207 0.38 -3.13 37.28
N THR A 208 -0.65 -2.36 36.93
CA THR A 208 -1.92 -2.90 36.50
C THR A 208 -2.35 -2.33 35.15
N PRO A 209 -3.18 -3.02 34.38
CA PRO A 209 -3.73 -2.50 33.14
C PRO A 209 -4.42 -1.13 33.35
N GLU A 210 -5.21 -0.98 34.41
CA GLU A 210 -5.93 0.25 34.72
C GLU A 210 -4.95 1.42 35.00
N ALA A 211 -3.87 1.16 35.73
CA ALA A 211 -2.86 2.18 36.01
C ALA A 211 -2.15 2.66 34.74
N ARG A 212 -1.97 1.77 33.73
CA ARG A 212 -1.44 2.13 32.39
C ARG A 212 -2.36 3.10 31.67
N LEU A 213 -3.66 2.81 31.68
CA LEU A 213 -4.66 3.67 31.01
C LEU A 213 -4.74 5.02 31.75
N ASP A 214 -4.77 5.03 33.08
CA ASP A 214 -4.73 6.26 33.87
C ASP A 214 -3.46 7.09 33.61
N ALA A 215 -2.32 6.45 33.35
CA ALA A 215 -1.07 7.14 33.00
C ALA A 215 -1.18 7.80 31.62
N LEU A 216 -1.79 7.13 30.63
CA LEU A 216 -2.08 7.71 29.31
C LEU A 216 -3.01 8.90 29.41
N ASP A 217 -4.13 8.77 30.14
CA ASP A 217 -5.08 9.86 30.35
C ASP A 217 -4.39 11.10 30.95
N ARG A 218 -3.57 10.90 32.00
CA ARG A 218 -2.79 11.98 32.62
C ARG A 218 -1.83 12.64 31.66
N LEU A 219 -1.10 11.85 30.86
CA LEU A 219 -0.20 12.36 29.84
C LEU A 219 -0.94 13.17 28.79
N THR A 220 -2.05 12.66 28.30
CA THR A 220 -2.91 13.31 27.30
C THR A 220 -3.41 14.66 27.81
N MET A 221 -3.91 14.70 29.05
CA MET A 221 -4.33 15.96 29.72
C MET A 221 -3.18 16.94 29.85
N LEU A 222 -1.96 16.47 30.20
CA LEU A 222 -0.77 17.31 30.31
C LEU A 222 -0.39 17.95 28.97
N GLN A 223 -0.40 17.18 27.88
CA GLN A 223 -0.11 17.72 26.56
C GLN A 223 -1.18 18.71 26.10
N GLY A 224 -2.45 18.41 26.35
CA GLY A 224 -3.55 19.33 26.07
C GLY A 224 -3.39 20.67 26.82
N GLN A 225 -2.98 20.66 28.09
CA GLN A 225 -2.74 21.88 28.88
C GLN A 225 -1.62 22.73 28.29
N LYS A 226 -0.53 22.13 27.79
CA LYS A 226 0.59 22.85 27.13
C LYS A 226 0.14 23.62 25.90
N HIS A 227 -0.82 23.08 25.16
CA HIS A 227 -1.33 23.66 23.91
C HIS A 227 -2.63 24.48 24.11
N SER A 228 -3.06 24.72 25.36
CA SER A 228 -4.25 25.52 25.67
C SER A 228 -5.55 25.00 25.04
N VAL A 229 -5.67 23.66 24.88
CA VAL A 229 -6.90 23.03 24.40
C VAL A 229 -8.03 23.16 25.45
N ASP A 230 -9.28 23.02 25.01
CA ASP A 230 -10.43 22.95 25.91
C ASP A 230 -10.35 21.66 26.75
N THR A 231 -9.94 21.79 28.00
CA THR A 231 -9.71 20.67 28.90
C THR A 231 -10.99 19.90 29.23
N VAL A 232 -12.17 20.56 29.22
CA VAL A 232 -13.45 19.90 29.46
C VAL A 232 -13.83 19.00 28.29
N LYS A 233 -13.65 19.48 27.06
CA LYS A 233 -13.86 18.67 25.85
C LYS A 233 -12.84 17.53 25.77
N LEU A 234 -11.57 17.80 26.08
CA LEU A 234 -10.53 16.78 26.09
C LEU A 234 -10.87 15.67 27.07
N GLN A 235 -11.19 16.01 28.31
CA GLN A 235 -11.57 15.04 29.36
C GLN A 235 -12.82 14.22 28.95
N SER A 236 -13.81 14.86 28.34
CA SER A 236 -14.99 14.15 27.85
C SER A 236 -14.66 13.17 26.73
N CYS A 237 -13.75 13.54 25.81
CA CYS A 237 -13.29 12.68 24.72
C CYS A 237 -12.52 11.47 25.26
N ILE A 238 -11.53 11.70 26.14
CA ILE A 238 -10.76 10.65 26.81
C ILE A 238 -11.69 9.68 27.54
N LYS A 239 -12.62 10.19 28.32
CA LYS A 239 -13.59 9.34 29.05
C LYS A 239 -14.51 8.53 28.14
N ALA A 240 -14.86 9.04 26.98
CA ALA A 240 -15.75 8.37 26.04
C ALA A 240 -15.08 7.16 25.37
N GLN A 241 -13.75 7.20 25.17
CA GLN A 241 -12.96 6.16 24.51
C GLN A 241 -13.62 5.68 23.21
N ASP A 242 -14.09 6.61 22.37
CA ASP A 242 -14.66 6.29 21.07
C ASP A 242 -13.55 5.88 20.09
N ASP A 243 -13.42 4.58 19.86
CA ASP A 243 -12.43 3.97 19.01
C ASP A 243 -12.81 3.91 17.52
N SER A 244 -13.95 4.49 17.14
CA SER A 244 -14.49 4.39 15.78
C SER A 244 -13.53 4.92 14.71
N ALA A 245 -12.85 6.05 14.97
CA ALA A 245 -11.86 6.62 14.06
C ALA A 245 -10.60 5.74 13.93
N VAL A 246 -10.14 5.15 15.04
CA VAL A 246 -9.02 4.22 15.05
C VAL A 246 -9.36 2.96 14.25
N LYS A 247 -10.53 2.36 14.49
CA LYS A 247 -11.02 1.20 13.72
C LYS A 247 -11.20 1.50 12.24
N ALA A 248 -11.62 2.70 11.87
CA ALA A 248 -11.68 3.13 10.48
C ALA A 248 -10.27 3.17 9.85
N SER A 249 -9.27 3.73 10.58
CA SER A 249 -7.88 3.74 10.15
C SER A 249 -7.31 2.32 9.97
N MET A 250 -7.62 1.39 10.87
CA MET A 250 -7.21 -0.01 10.78
C MET A 250 -7.78 -0.69 9.52
N LYS A 251 -9.06 -0.45 9.20
CA LYS A 251 -9.66 -0.99 7.96
C LYS A 251 -9.02 -0.43 6.70
N GLU A 252 -8.63 0.84 6.70
CA GLU A 252 -7.88 1.44 5.60
C GLU A 252 -6.51 0.78 5.45
N ALA A 253 -5.80 0.55 6.57
CA ALA A 253 -4.53 -0.16 6.61
C ALA A 253 -4.64 -1.56 5.99
N GLU A 254 -5.62 -2.36 6.42
CA GLU A 254 -5.91 -3.69 5.88
C GLU A 254 -6.21 -3.65 4.37
N ALA A 255 -6.98 -2.64 3.92
CA ALA A 255 -7.36 -2.47 2.51
C ALA A 255 -6.16 -2.14 1.60
N VAL A 256 -5.04 -1.67 2.16
CA VAL A 256 -3.79 -1.40 1.44
C VAL A 256 -2.67 -2.39 1.78
N GLY A 257 -2.98 -3.46 2.52
CA GLY A 257 -2.07 -4.58 2.77
C GLY A 257 -1.12 -4.39 3.96
N VAL A 258 -1.41 -3.46 4.88
CA VAL A 258 -0.62 -3.29 6.11
C VAL A 258 -0.88 -4.47 7.05
N GLU A 259 0.18 -5.16 7.44
CA GLU A 259 0.14 -6.33 8.35
C GLU A 259 0.97 -6.12 9.63
N ALA A 260 1.77 -5.05 9.68
CA ALA A 260 2.66 -4.76 10.81
C ALA A 260 2.88 -3.25 10.96
N THR A 261 3.46 -2.85 12.11
CA THR A 261 3.88 -1.47 12.37
C THR A 261 5.38 -1.38 12.70
N PRO A 262 6.04 -0.32 12.31
CA PRO A 262 5.57 0.75 11.44
C PRO A 262 5.50 0.31 9.97
N THR A 263 4.52 0.81 9.20
CA THR A 263 4.49 0.67 7.73
C THR A 263 4.37 2.04 7.09
N LEU A 264 5.29 2.38 6.19
CA LEU A 264 5.34 3.67 5.53
C LEU A 264 4.90 3.58 4.08
N PHE A 265 4.16 4.60 3.66
CA PHE A 265 3.85 4.85 2.25
C PHE A 265 4.34 6.24 1.86
N ILE A 266 4.99 6.37 0.71
CA ILE A 266 5.32 7.65 0.09
C ILE A 266 4.48 7.78 -1.18
N ASN A 267 3.50 8.68 -1.19
CA ASN A 267 2.53 8.83 -2.29
C ASN A 267 1.88 7.49 -2.73
N GLY A 268 1.67 6.56 -1.78
CA GLY A 268 1.08 5.24 -2.01
C GLY A 268 2.08 4.14 -2.35
N GLU A 269 3.34 4.46 -2.61
CA GLU A 269 4.40 3.45 -2.70
C GLU A 269 4.78 3.00 -1.28
N GLU A 270 4.57 1.72 -0.98
CA GLU A 270 5.01 1.12 0.27
C GLU A 270 6.55 1.03 0.31
N ILE A 271 7.13 1.50 1.41
CA ILE A 271 8.56 1.38 1.64
C ILE A 271 8.81 0.09 2.43
N PRO A 272 9.41 -0.93 1.82
CA PRO A 272 9.58 -2.24 2.45
C PRO A 272 10.42 -2.19 3.71
N GLY A 273 10.00 -2.93 4.76
CA GLY A 273 10.87 -3.34 5.85
C GLY A 273 10.74 -2.60 7.15
N GLY A 274 9.55 -2.49 7.76
CA GLY A 274 9.34 -2.15 9.18
C GLY A 274 10.22 -1.01 9.73
N ALA A 275 11.43 -1.32 10.19
CA ALA A 275 12.45 -0.34 10.51
C ALA A 275 13.26 0.03 9.26
N VAL A 276 12.80 1.00 8.51
CA VAL A 276 13.44 1.43 7.25
C VAL A 276 14.82 2.05 7.52
N PRO A 277 15.91 1.57 6.89
CA PRO A 277 17.21 2.22 7.04
C PRO A 277 17.18 3.67 6.55
N PRO A 278 17.83 4.63 7.25
CA PRO A 278 17.80 6.05 6.89
C PRO A 278 18.15 6.33 5.42
N GLY A 279 19.15 5.64 4.88
CA GLY A 279 19.56 5.79 3.48
C GLY A 279 18.49 5.33 2.48
N ALA A 280 17.75 4.27 2.78
CA ALA A 280 16.67 3.79 1.94
C ALA A 280 15.49 4.76 1.92
N LEU A 281 15.12 5.32 3.09
CA LEU A 281 14.07 6.33 3.18
C LEU A 281 14.45 7.61 2.44
N ARG A 282 15.71 8.11 2.60
CA ARG A 282 16.21 9.26 1.83
C ARG A 282 16.11 9.02 0.32
N ALA A 283 16.58 7.85 -0.15
CA ALA A 283 16.51 7.53 -1.56
C ALA A 283 15.07 7.51 -2.11
N ALA A 284 14.12 7.01 -1.34
CA ALA A 284 12.71 7.00 -1.71
C ALA A 284 12.09 8.41 -1.72
N LEU A 285 12.40 9.23 -0.71
CA LEU A 285 11.96 10.63 -0.64
C LEU A 285 12.53 11.47 -1.77
N ASP A 286 13.83 11.30 -2.07
CA ASP A 286 14.49 12.00 -3.19
C ASP A 286 13.85 11.66 -4.54
N ARG A 287 13.51 10.38 -4.74
CA ARG A 287 12.79 9.94 -5.93
C ARG A 287 11.41 10.60 -6.01
N ALA A 288 10.63 10.55 -4.95
CA ALA A 288 9.30 11.14 -4.90
C ALA A 288 9.33 12.66 -5.13
N LEU A 289 10.33 13.38 -4.58
CA LEU A 289 10.53 14.81 -4.83
C LEU A 289 10.84 15.09 -6.30
N LYS A 290 11.73 14.30 -6.92
CA LYS A 290 12.05 14.42 -8.36
C LYS A 290 10.82 14.20 -9.23
N GLU A 291 10.02 13.18 -8.96
CA GLU A 291 8.78 12.86 -9.66
C GLU A 291 7.74 13.99 -9.50
N ALA A 292 7.71 14.63 -8.33
CA ALA A 292 6.85 15.80 -8.06
C ALA A 292 7.38 17.13 -8.63
N ASN A 293 8.57 17.13 -9.27
CA ASN A 293 9.30 18.32 -9.71
C ASN A 293 9.61 19.29 -8.56
N LEU A 294 9.98 18.75 -7.40
CA LEU A 294 10.41 19.50 -6.21
C LEU A 294 11.92 19.39 -6.01
N PRO A 295 12.56 20.40 -5.39
CA PRO A 295 13.99 20.36 -5.11
C PRO A 295 14.32 19.26 -4.09
N VAL A 296 15.37 18.48 -4.37
CA VAL A 296 15.91 17.47 -3.47
C VAL A 296 16.91 18.14 -2.52
N PRO A 297 16.95 17.74 -1.23
CA PRO A 297 17.98 18.21 -0.30
C PRO A 297 19.38 17.85 -0.78
N ASP A 298 20.37 18.70 -0.45
CA ASP A 298 21.77 18.37 -0.61
C ASP A 298 22.26 17.54 0.61
N HIS A 299 22.55 16.27 0.39
CA HIS A 299 23.00 15.36 1.46
C HIS A 299 24.50 15.42 1.73
N GLY A 300 25.25 16.28 0.99
CA GLY A 300 26.71 16.28 1.03
C GLY A 300 27.32 14.95 0.55
N ALA A 301 28.65 14.85 0.51
CA ALA A 301 29.35 13.66 -0.04
C ALA A 301 29.25 12.38 0.83
N ALA A 302 28.60 12.42 2.00
CA ALA A 302 28.60 11.31 2.97
C ALA A 302 27.46 10.29 2.82
N SER A 303 26.42 10.58 2.02
CA SER A 303 25.21 9.75 1.96
C SER A 303 25.20 8.66 0.88
N ASN A 304 26.25 8.56 0.05
CA ASN A 304 26.32 7.64 -1.09
C ASN A 304 27.06 6.31 -0.81
N ALA A 305 27.30 5.95 0.43
CA ALA A 305 27.83 4.63 0.74
C ALA A 305 26.75 3.56 0.52
N PRO A 306 26.95 2.55 -0.37
CA PRO A 306 26.01 1.47 -0.51
C PRO A 306 25.91 0.73 0.82
N ALA A 307 24.67 0.42 1.25
CA ALA A 307 24.43 -0.43 2.41
C ALA A 307 25.23 -1.73 2.23
N SER A 308 26.18 -1.99 3.09
CA SER A 308 26.91 -3.26 3.12
C SER A 308 25.92 -4.39 3.34
N ARG A 309 25.94 -5.37 2.45
CA ARG A 309 25.11 -6.57 2.45
C ARG A 309 25.33 -7.42 3.69
#